data_44c600b99e46ba361bc26bbe24621c49
#
_entry.id   44c600b99e46ba361bc26bbe24621c49
#
_cell.length_a   1.000
_cell.length_b   1.000
_cell.length_c   1.000
_cell.angle_alpha   90.00
_cell.angle_beta   90.00
_cell.angle_gamma   90.00
#
_symmetry.space_group_name_H-M   'P 1'
#
loop_
_entity.id
_entity.type
_entity.pdbx_description
1 polymer ?
#
loop_
_entity_poly.entity_id
_entity_poly.type
_entity_poly.pdbx_seq_one_letter_code
_entity_poly.pdbx_strand_id
1 'polypeptide(L)'
;MKSLLPENTLKSLISLFLISVFVIGCSSGSDAPADADGDGVADAIDAFPNDATQSFDDDGDGVGNKSDNCPLAANADQSDVDGDTLGDVCDTAIATTYSGFDSAFTTDADGNAESSISYTGQTARQLLILGLVDTMTALTEGGDQATVKANMTAWVDGSDALVHGFDVKGGEPVIPGPTIGDISTGKNLDGKIAGGDRTGTAGETKKLLKEDGSRAAAAGEGEFFGWSDGMTATSTPINLVDYFIDKLATEATDGTDVTVQTTAGAATVSVADYEGDAHGRNYRQLIQKFLLGSVTLSQATNDYLQADFANMLGQESTKAYGSGEHDWDEAFGYYGAARNNNDFTDDEAAGKGGRDGWKNGYNDANADGSIDVRSEFNLGISQNCAKRDRKDLDDDGVGETNMSKEAFDAFILGRHVLSDATNAGAITDAQLAVVSAQAAIAGKAMEKCVAATVVHYINDTIGDMADFDATNSVFKDTSNFKDLAKHWSEMKGFALGLQFSPWSPFAADKTERDKLKTILSDMGDGPVLADGSQAGIAATGTAAEAVAAYKTKLESARATLATAYGFSDALAAAW
;
A
#
# COMPACT_ATOMS: atom_id res chain seq x y z
N MET A 1 0.51 54.42 31.32
CA MET A 1 -0.42 54.93 30.30
C MET A 1 -1.13 53.75 29.69
N LYS A 2 -2.39 53.80 29.91
CA LYS A 2 -3.46 52.91 29.46
C LYS A 2 -3.58 52.85 27.93
N SER A 3 -3.92 51.67 27.37
CA SER A 3 -5.12 51.43 26.56
C SER A 3 -5.07 49.97 26.10
N LEU A 4 -5.87 49.10 26.61
CA LEU A 4 -7.25 48.74 26.28
C LEU A 4 -7.38 48.08 24.87
N LEU A 5 -7.48 46.76 24.91
CA LEU A 5 -8.04 45.92 23.86
C LEU A 5 -9.58 46.04 23.87
N PRO A 6 -10.29 45.91 22.77
CA PRO A 6 -11.70 45.56 22.80
C PRO A 6 -11.92 44.07 22.47
N GLU A 7 -12.65 43.42 23.36
CA GLU A 7 -13.36 42.17 23.14
C GLU A 7 -14.39 42.33 22.02
N ASN A 8 -14.36 41.45 21.02
CA ASN A 8 -15.47 41.27 20.09
C ASN A 8 -16.30 40.06 20.51
N THR A 9 -17.37 40.36 21.21
CA THR A 9 -18.49 39.48 21.42
C THR A 9 -19.24 39.29 20.10
N LEU A 10 -19.25 38.03 19.64
CA LEU A 10 -20.08 37.58 18.53
C LEU A 10 -21.55 37.62 18.95
N LYS A 11 -22.29 38.60 18.49
CA LYS A 11 -23.74 38.68 18.66
C LYS A 11 -24.39 37.86 17.55
N SER A 12 -25.00 36.75 17.95
CA SER A 12 -26.01 36.02 17.18
C SER A 12 -27.10 36.99 16.72
N LEU A 13 -27.23 37.22 15.42
CA LEU A 13 -28.36 37.91 14.81
C LEU A 13 -29.45 36.88 14.54
N ILE A 14 -30.36 36.74 15.49
CA ILE A 14 -31.65 36.10 15.23
C ILE A 14 -32.46 37.10 14.40
N SER A 15 -32.58 36.88 13.10
CA SER A 15 -33.52 37.60 12.25
C SER A 15 -34.94 37.11 12.55
N LEU A 16 -35.63 37.88 13.34
CA LEU A 16 -37.05 37.70 13.58
C LEU A 16 -37.81 38.20 12.32
N PHE A 17 -38.24 37.28 11.47
CA PHE A 17 -39.18 37.60 10.39
C PHE A 17 -40.55 37.86 11.03
N LEU A 18 -40.96 39.13 11.08
CA LEU A 18 -42.33 39.52 11.39
C LEU A 18 -43.23 39.12 10.22
N ILE A 19 -44.00 38.08 10.39
CA ILE A 19 -45.13 37.79 9.51
C ILE A 19 -46.22 38.84 9.79
N SER A 20 -46.34 39.81 8.90
CA SER A 20 -47.45 40.73 8.88
C SER A 20 -48.68 40.02 8.34
N VAL A 21 -49.56 39.56 9.22
CA VAL A 21 -50.88 39.06 8.86
C VAL A 21 -51.71 40.22 8.30
N PHE A 22 -51.88 40.26 6.98
CA PHE A 22 -52.88 41.09 6.33
C PHE A 22 -54.26 40.42 6.49
N VAL A 23 -55.05 40.89 7.45
CA VAL A 23 -56.46 40.54 7.49
C VAL A 23 -57.20 41.35 6.43
N ILE A 24 -57.52 40.76 5.30
CA ILE A 24 -58.48 41.28 4.34
C ILE A 24 -59.80 40.60 4.62
N GLY A 25 -60.80 41.43 4.84
CA GLY A 25 -62.10 41.10 5.33
C GLY A 25 -62.91 40.18 4.43
N CYS A 26 -63.84 39.50 5.06
CA CYS A 26 -64.84 38.55 4.57
C CYS A 26 -65.45 38.86 3.21
N SER A 27 -65.28 37.88 2.30
CA SER A 27 -66.28 37.53 1.31
C SER A 27 -66.41 36.03 1.33
N SER A 28 -67.66 35.53 1.51
CA SER A 28 -68.03 34.17 1.68
C SER A 28 -67.77 33.33 0.43
N GLY A 29 -66.74 32.50 0.51
CA GLY A 29 -66.43 31.42 -0.39
C GLY A 29 -65.23 30.70 0.25
N SER A 30 -65.45 29.60 0.92
CA SER A 30 -64.44 28.79 1.61
C SER A 30 -63.72 27.88 0.62
N ASP A 31 -62.79 28.40 -0.10
CA ASP A 31 -61.75 27.55 -0.63
C ASP A 31 -60.55 27.70 0.29
N ALA A 32 -60.34 26.78 1.20
CA ALA A 32 -59.07 26.60 1.86
C ALA A 32 -57.99 26.47 0.78
N PRO A 33 -56.78 27.02 0.95
CA PRO A 33 -55.69 26.74 0.02
C PRO A 33 -55.58 25.25 -0.22
N ALA A 34 -55.35 24.82 -1.48
CA ALA A 34 -55.15 23.43 -1.79
C ALA A 34 -54.03 22.87 -0.93
N ASP A 35 -54.23 21.70 -0.35
CA ASP A 35 -53.32 20.91 0.47
C ASP A 35 -53.55 19.46 0.04
N ALA A 36 -52.78 19.02 -0.92
CA ALA A 36 -53.06 17.79 -1.67
C ALA A 36 -52.71 16.53 -0.88
N ASP A 37 -51.76 16.56 0.03
CA ASP A 37 -51.33 15.44 0.84
C ASP A 37 -51.85 15.50 2.29
N GLY A 38 -52.38 16.67 2.72
CA GLY A 38 -53.05 16.81 3.99
C GLY A 38 -52.13 16.96 5.19
N ASP A 39 -50.91 17.42 4.99
CA ASP A 39 -49.91 17.63 6.05
C ASP A 39 -50.10 18.95 6.81
N GLY A 40 -50.92 19.84 6.29
CA GLY A 40 -51.25 21.16 6.87
C GLY A 40 -50.48 22.32 6.27
N VAL A 41 -49.65 22.10 5.25
CA VAL A 41 -48.94 23.11 4.45
C VAL A 41 -49.64 23.21 3.08
N ALA A 42 -49.94 24.43 2.64
CA ALA A 42 -50.63 24.62 1.38
C ALA A 42 -49.71 24.34 0.19
N ASP A 43 -50.20 23.69 -0.87
CA ASP A 43 -49.44 23.33 -2.10
C ASP A 43 -48.59 24.48 -2.67
N ALA A 44 -49.04 25.73 -2.47
CA ALA A 44 -48.33 26.90 -3.02
C ALA A 44 -47.03 27.28 -2.29
N ILE A 45 -46.81 26.74 -1.09
CA ILE A 45 -45.64 26.97 -0.24
C ILE A 45 -45.01 25.68 0.24
N ASP A 46 -45.53 24.53 -0.23
CA ASP A 46 -45.01 23.21 0.02
C ASP A 46 -44.05 22.80 -1.10
N ALA A 47 -42.85 22.44 -0.75
CA ALA A 47 -41.85 21.95 -1.68
C ALA A 47 -42.17 20.52 -2.17
N PHE A 48 -43.02 19.77 -1.39
CA PHE A 48 -43.39 18.38 -1.68
C PHE A 48 -44.92 18.16 -1.61
N PRO A 49 -45.72 18.84 -2.44
CA PRO A 49 -47.20 18.90 -2.31
C PRO A 49 -47.95 17.56 -2.42
N ASN A 50 -47.25 16.45 -2.56
CA ASN A 50 -47.78 15.11 -2.65
C ASN A 50 -47.13 14.14 -1.67
N ASP A 51 -46.31 14.62 -0.70
CA ASP A 51 -45.64 13.80 0.30
C ASP A 51 -45.83 14.39 1.71
N ALA A 52 -46.88 13.97 2.40
CA ALA A 52 -47.22 14.42 3.75
C ALA A 52 -46.12 14.19 4.83
N THR A 53 -44.98 13.63 4.48
CA THR A 53 -43.85 13.45 5.39
C THR A 53 -42.84 14.56 5.31
N GLN A 54 -42.89 15.42 4.27
CA GLN A 54 -41.95 16.50 3.97
C GLN A 54 -42.69 17.73 3.45
N SER A 55 -42.24 18.93 3.79
CA SER A 55 -42.88 20.19 3.38
C SER A 55 -41.90 21.28 2.94
N PHE A 56 -40.66 21.21 3.40
CA PHE A 56 -39.64 22.25 3.17
C PHE A 56 -38.38 21.66 2.58
N ASP A 57 -37.75 22.44 1.69
CA ASP A 57 -36.46 22.17 1.04
C ASP A 57 -35.73 23.51 1.00
N ASP A 58 -34.90 23.75 2.04
CA ASP A 58 -34.33 25.08 2.27
C ASP A 58 -33.14 25.41 1.36
N ASP A 59 -32.49 24.42 0.78
CA ASP A 59 -31.35 24.60 -0.14
C ASP A 59 -31.68 24.25 -1.60
N GLY A 60 -32.85 23.65 -1.84
CA GLY A 60 -33.39 23.45 -3.19
C GLY A 60 -32.80 22.26 -3.94
N ASP A 61 -32.26 21.26 -3.25
CA ASP A 61 -31.62 20.10 -3.87
C ASP A 61 -32.57 18.95 -4.21
N GLY A 62 -33.84 19.05 -3.76
CA GLY A 62 -34.90 18.07 -3.99
C GLY A 62 -35.04 17.00 -2.90
N VAL A 63 -34.29 17.11 -1.80
CA VAL A 63 -34.44 16.30 -0.57
C VAL A 63 -35.06 17.21 0.50
N GLY A 64 -36.11 16.75 1.16
CA GLY A 64 -36.76 17.58 2.17
C GLY A 64 -35.94 17.65 3.46
N ASN A 65 -35.94 18.80 4.11
CA ASN A 65 -35.13 19.10 5.31
C ASN A 65 -35.18 18.02 6.40
N LYS A 66 -36.24 17.25 6.48
CA LYS A 66 -36.43 16.21 7.50
C LYS A 66 -35.62 14.94 7.20
N SER A 67 -35.38 14.66 5.95
CA SER A 67 -34.63 13.51 5.45
C SER A 67 -33.27 13.88 4.89
N ASP A 68 -32.97 15.18 4.85
CA ASP A 68 -31.74 15.74 4.35
C ASP A 68 -30.65 15.74 5.43
N ASN A 69 -29.51 15.16 5.09
CA ASN A 69 -28.35 15.10 5.98
C ASN A 69 -27.51 16.40 5.96
N CYS A 70 -27.84 17.37 5.04
CA CYS A 70 -27.27 18.73 5.02
C CYS A 70 -28.32 19.81 4.69
N PRO A 71 -29.37 20.05 5.50
CA PRO A 71 -30.56 20.84 5.16
C PRO A 71 -30.36 22.28 4.69
N LEU A 72 -29.14 22.79 4.66
CA LEU A 72 -28.77 24.16 4.27
C LEU A 72 -27.66 24.19 3.21
N ALA A 73 -27.25 23.04 2.66
CA ALA A 73 -26.15 22.94 1.70
C ALA A 73 -26.46 21.81 0.70
N ALA A 74 -26.92 22.19 -0.49
CA ALA A 74 -27.43 21.28 -1.51
C ALA A 74 -26.50 20.08 -1.80
N ASN A 75 -27.02 18.88 -1.58
CA ASN A 75 -26.34 17.60 -1.79
C ASN A 75 -27.33 16.49 -2.14
N ALA A 76 -28.04 16.64 -3.26
CA ALA A 76 -29.11 15.74 -3.70
C ALA A 76 -28.75 14.24 -3.73
N ASP A 77 -27.47 13.89 -3.75
CA ASP A 77 -26.94 12.53 -3.64
C ASP A 77 -26.86 12.02 -2.20
N GLN A 78 -27.06 12.90 -1.21
CA GLN A 78 -27.05 12.62 0.21
C GLN A 78 -25.79 11.84 0.66
N SER A 79 -24.64 12.15 0.03
CA SER A 79 -23.38 11.52 0.34
C SER A 79 -23.00 11.76 1.80
N ASP A 80 -22.69 10.70 2.52
CA ASP A 80 -22.28 10.65 3.93
C ASP A 80 -21.24 9.53 4.03
N VAL A 81 -19.98 9.93 3.80
CA VAL A 81 -18.88 8.99 3.56
C VAL A 81 -18.42 8.32 4.86
N ASP A 82 -18.58 8.95 6.02
CA ASP A 82 -18.20 8.39 7.32
C ASP A 82 -19.34 7.78 8.11
N GLY A 83 -20.60 7.97 7.66
CA GLY A 83 -21.78 7.35 8.24
C GLY A 83 -22.24 7.99 9.56
N ASP A 84 -21.86 9.24 9.84
CA ASP A 84 -22.21 9.95 11.07
C ASP A 84 -23.58 10.64 11.03
N THR A 85 -24.24 10.60 9.88
CA THR A 85 -25.52 11.25 9.55
C THR A 85 -25.44 12.72 9.14
N LEU A 86 -24.23 13.30 9.10
CA LEU A 86 -23.99 14.59 8.50
C LEU A 86 -23.49 14.40 7.07
N GLY A 87 -24.06 15.09 6.08
CA GLY A 87 -23.62 14.92 4.70
C GLY A 87 -22.27 15.56 4.44
N ASP A 88 -21.48 14.98 3.52
CA ASP A 88 -20.11 15.40 3.18
C ASP A 88 -19.98 16.91 2.88
N VAL A 89 -21.04 17.55 2.35
CA VAL A 89 -21.04 18.96 1.98
C VAL A 89 -21.06 19.89 3.20
N CYS A 90 -21.69 19.47 4.29
CA CYS A 90 -21.80 20.23 5.54
C CYS A 90 -20.91 19.66 6.64
N ASP A 91 -20.32 18.51 6.45
CA ASP A 91 -19.33 17.95 7.34
C ASP A 91 -17.93 18.51 7.00
N THR A 92 -17.26 19.06 8.02
CA THR A 92 -15.91 19.66 7.89
C THR A 92 -14.84 18.87 8.65
N ALA A 93 -15.17 17.69 9.16
CA ALA A 93 -14.36 17.01 10.16
C ALA A 93 -13.33 16.03 9.59
N ILE A 94 -13.41 15.61 8.31
CA ILE A 94 -12.47 14.63 7.75
C ILE A 94 -11.09 15.25 7.55
N ALA A 95 -10.09 14.70 8.24
CA ALA A 95 -8.70 15.15 8.12
C ALA A 95 -8.15 14.89 6.69
N THR A 96 -7.30 15.78 6.20
CA THR A 96 -6.55 15.59 4.92
C THR A 96 -5.19 14.93 5.12
N THR A 97 -4.79 14.71 6.37
CA THR A 97 -3.53 14.10 6.79
C THR A 97 -3.80 12.97 7.77
N TYR A 98 -2.92 11.97 7.80
CA TYR A 98 -3.01 10.87 8.78
C TYR A 98 -2.54 11.36 10.16
N SER A 99 -3.29 12.29 10.74
CA SER A 99 -2.99 12.95 12.01
C SER A 99 -4.24 13.58 12.59
N GLY A 100 -4.19 13.94 13.89
CA GLY A 100 -5.27 14.69 14.53
C GLY A 100 -6.48 13.85 14.89
N PHE A 101 -6.39 12.52 14.82
CA PHE A 101 -7.46 11.65 15.26
C PHE A 101 -7.61 11.74 16.77
N ASP A 102 -8.78 12.14 17.22
CA ASP A 102 -9.15 12.10 18.62
C ASP A 102 -9.42 10.65 19.05
N SER A 103 -8.99 10.28 20.24
CA SER A 103 -9.31 8.99 20.84
C SER A 103 -9.87 9.21 22.24
N ALA A 104 -10.83 8.38 22.63
CA ALA A 104 -11.33 8.32 24.01
C ALA A 104 -10.22 8.06 25.03
N PHE A 105 -9.09 7.53 24.59
CA PHE A 105 -7.95 7.12 25.41
C PHE A 105 -6.77 8.07 25.20
N THR A 106 -6.86 9.27 25.80
CA THR A 106 -5.87 10.36 25.59
C THR A 106 -4.62 10.25 26.44
N THR A 107 -4.55 9.29 27.36
CA THR A 107 -3.42 9.15 28.29
C THR A 107 -3.03 7.69 28.47
N ASP A 108 -1.73 7.47 28.73
CA ASP A 108 -1.21 6.17 29.17
C ASP A 108 -1.66 5.84 30.62
N ALA A 109 -1.23 4.66 31.13
CA ALA A 109 -1.53 4.20 32.50
C ALA A 109 -1.01 5.15 33.59
N ASP A 110 0.01 5.96 33.28
CA ASP A 110 0.64 6.91 34.20
C ASP A 110 0.02 8.31 34.08
N GLY A 111 -0.98 8.49 33.19
CA GLY A 111 -1.70 9.76 32.95
C GLY A 111 -0.95 10.74 32.04
N ASN A 112 0.08 10.29 31.31
CA ASN A 112 0.77 11.12 30.34
C ASN A 112 0.01 11.13 29.01
N ALA A 113 -0.08 12.29 28.37
CA ALA A 113 -0.64 12.41 27.04
C ALA A 113 0.25 11.65 26.03
N GLU A 114 -0.32 10.72 25.29
CA GLU A 114 0.34 9.99 24.21
C GLU A 114 -0.41 10.20 22.89
N SER A 115 0.27 9.93 21.78
CA SER A 115 -0.37 9.92 20.45
C SER A 115 -1.35 8.75 20.37
N SER A 116 -2.54 9.00 19.83
CA SER A 116 -3.49 7.94 19.50
C SER A 116 -3.05 7.11 18.29
N ILE A 117 -2.01 7.54 17.56
CA ILE A 117 -1.50 6.85 16.36
C ILE A 117 -0.24 6.06 16.72
N SER A 118 -0.24 4.77 16.41
CA SER A 118 0.86 3.86 16.80
C SER A 118 1.17 2.81 15.73
N TYR A 119 2.25 3.02 14.96
CA TYR A 119 2.78 2.06 13.97
C TYR A 119 4.31 2.03 13.87
N THR A 120 5.01 2.43 14.92
CA THR A 120 6.49 2.49 14.92
C THR A 120 7.14 1.13 14.67
N GLY A 121 6.47 0.04 15.08
CA GLY A 121 6.93 -1.32 14.80
C GLY A 121 6.97 -1.66 13.30
N GLN A 122 6.04 -1.13 12.53
CA GLN A 122 5.95 -1.32 11.09
C GLN A 122 7.02 -0.50 10.37
N THR A 123 7.23 0.74 10.80
CA THR A 123 8.36 1.57 10.33
C THR A 123 9.70 0.86 10.57
N ALA A 124 9.93 0.32 11.78
CA ALA A 124 11.14 -0.44 12.08
C ALA A 124 11.34 -1.64 11.13
N ARG A 125 10.27 -2.36 10.76
CA ARG A 125 10.35 -3.47 9.80
C ARG A 125 10.62 -3.01 8.38
N GLN A 126 10.08 -1.87 7.95
CA GLN A 126 10.47 -1.24 6.69
C GLN A 126 11.97 -0.93 6.65
N LEU A 127 12.52 -0.40 7.75
CA LEU A 127 13.95 -0.11 7.87
C LEU A 127 14.81 -1.39 7.98
N LEU A 128 14.30 -2.48 8.57
CA LEU A 128 14.98 -3.79 8.52
C LEU A 128 15.14 -4.30 7.08
N ILE A 129 14.11 -4.14 6.24
CA ILE A 129 14.19 -4.49 4.81
C ILE A 129 15.23 -3.61 4.10
N LEU A 130 15.24 -2.30 4.35
CA LEU A 130 16.21 -1.39 3.73
C LEU A 130 17.65 -1.69 4.18
N GLY A 131 17.88 -1.92 5.47
CA GLY A 131 19.20 -2.27 6.00
C GLY A 131 19.72 -3.61 5.46
N LEU A 132 18.84 -4.60 5.24
CA LEU A 132 19.21 -5.82 4.53
C LEU A 132 19.66 -5.52 3.09
N VAL A 133 18.94 -4.65 2.38
CA VAL A 133 19.31 -4.20 1.02
C VAL A 133 20.67 -3.51 1.02
N ASP A 134 20.92 -2.61 1.96
CA ASP A 134 22.21 -1.92 2.09
C ASP A 134 23.35 -2.90 2.38
N THR A 135 23.12 -3.88 3.25
CA THR A 135 24.08 -4.94 3.56
C THR A 135 24.42 -5.76 2.32
N MET A 136 23.43 -6.10 1.49
CA MET A 136 23.64 -6.82 0.23
C MET A 136 24.35 -5.96 -0.81
N THR A 137 24.03 -4.67 -0.91
CA THR A 137 24.69 -3.71 -1.82
C THR A 137 26.16 -3.48 -1.46
N ALA A 138 26.50 -3.60 -0.17
CA ALA A 138 27.87 -3.41 0.33
C ALA A 138 28.71 -4.71 0.30
N LEU A 139 28.19 -5.80 -0.26
CA LEU A 139 28.94 -7.07 -0.36
C LEU A 139 30.22 -6.89 -1.18
N THR A 140 31.27 -7.55 -0.71
CA THR A 140 32.54 -7.68 -1.41
C THR A 140 32.83 -9.16 -1.64
N GLU A 141 33.53 -9.48 -2.72
CA GLU A 141 33.92 -10.85 -3.03
C GLU A 141 34.91 -11.42 -2.02
N GLY A 142 34.74 -12.70 -1.74
CA GLY A 142 35.57 -13.46 -0.81
C GLY A 142 35.07 -13.39 0.64
N GLY A 143 35.90 -13.85 1.55
CA GLY A 143 35.56 -13.92 2.96
C GLY A 143 34.97 -15.25 3.40
N ASP A 144 34.37 -15.28 4.57
CA ASP A 144 33.75 -16.46 5.15
C ASP A 144 32.24 -16.48 4.89
N GLN A 145 31.74 -17.48 4.17
CA GLN A 145 30.34 -17.63 3.80
C GLN A 145 29.39 -17.58 5.01
N ALA A 146 29.76 -18.22 6.11
CA ALA A 146 28.92 -18.23 7.31
C ALA A 146 28.77 -16.81 7.90
N THR A 147 29.84 -16.02 7.85
CA THR A 147 29.83 -14.61 8.31
C THR A 147 28.97 -13.74 7.37
N VAL A 148 29.13 -13.86 6.06
CA VAL A 148 28.32 -13.13 5.07
C VAL A 148 26.83 -13.45 5.24
N LYS A 149 26.50 -14.74 5.34
CA LYS A 149 25.15 -15.21 5.60
C LYS A 149 24.60 -14.66 6.92
N ALA A 150 25.36 -14.74 8.01
CA ALA A 150 24.94 -14.26 9.33
C ALA A 150 24.64 -12.75 9.33
N ASN A 151 25.45 -11.94 8.64
CA ASN A 151 25.24 -10.50 8.53
C ASN A 151 23.90 -10.16 7.84
N MET A 152 23.53 -10.88 6.79
CA MET A 152 22.24 -10.70 6.12
C MET A 152 21.08 -11.24 6.97
N THR A 153 21.24 -12.43 7.56
CA THR A 153 20.21 -13.06 8.40
C THR A 153 19.88 -12.22 9.63
N ALA A 154 20.84 -11.48 10.19
CA ALA A 154 20.63 -10.60 11.33
C ALA A 154 19.54 -9.53 11.08
N TRP A 155 19.36 -9.07 9.83
CA TRP A 155 18.28 -8.15 9.47
C TRP A 155 16.91 -8.82 9.43
N VAL A 156 16.85 -10.09 9.08
CA VAL A 156 15.59 -10.86 9.09
C VAL A 156 15.20 -11.22 10.52
N ASP A 157 16.16 -11.64 11.33
CA ASP A 157 15.97 -11.99 12.75
C ASP A 157 15.70 -10.75 13.61
N GLY A 158 16.15 -9.60 13.19
CA GLY A 158 16.01 -8.32 13.87
C GLY A 158 16.90 -8.20 15.11
N SER A 159 17.39 -7.01 15.32
CA SER A 159 18.07 -6.64 16.58
C SER A 159 17.97 -5.14 16.78
N ASP A 160 17.71 -4.74 18.02
CA ASP A 160 17.62 -3.32 18.39
C ASP A 160 18.91 -2.54 18.13
N ALA A 161 20.06 -3.24 18.10
CA ALA A 161 21.38 -2.64 17.88
C ALA A 161 21.74 -2.44 16.40
N LEU A 162 20.94 -2.94 15.45
CA LEU A 162 21.20 -2.74 14.02
C LEU A 162 21.05 -1.26 13.67
N VAL A 163 22.08 -0.73 12.99
CA VAL A 163 22.08 0.64 12.47
C VAL A 163 21.46 0.62 11.08
N HIS A 164 20.32 1.27 10.90
CA HIS A 164 19.54 1.17 9.66
C HIS A 164 20.15 1.89 8.46
N GLY A 165 21.25 2.63 8.64
CA GLY A 165 21.97 3.27 7.52
C GLY A 165 21.16 4.27 6.70
N PHE A 166 19.92 4.54 7.12
CA PHE A 166 19.01 5.41 6.41
C PHE A 166 19.58 6.83 6.39
N ASP A 167 19.89 7.31 5.18
CA ASP A 167 20.48 8.63 4.95
C ASP A 167 19.51 9.49 4.14
N VAL A 168 19.24 10.66 4.67
CA VAL A 168 18.41 11.66 3.99
C VAL A 168 19.29 12.41 3.01
N LYS A 169 18.94 12.34 1.73
CA LYS A 169 19.74 12.96 0.64
C LYS A 169 19.91 14.47 0.78
N GLY A 170 19.11 15.13 1.60
CA GLY A 170 19.24 16.55 1.94
C GLY A 170 20.30 16.83 3.01
N GLY A 171 20.72 15.82 3.76
CA GLY A 171 21.65 15.94 4.88
C GLY A 171 20.99 16.37 6.19
N GLU A 172 19.66 16.42 6.23
CA GLU A 172 18.91 16.66 7.47
C GLU A 172 19.09 15.46 8.41
N PRO A 173 19.15 15.67 9.74
CA PRO A 173 19.18 14.58 10.71
C PRO A 173 17.95 13.70 10.61
N VAL A 174 18.13 12.39 10.72
CA VAL A 174 17.04 11.42 10.81
C VAL A 174 16.72 11.14 12.27
N ILE A 175 15.46 11.18 12.63
CA ILE A 175 14.99 10.86 13.98
C ILE A 175 13.98 9.69 13.92
N PRO A 176 13.81 8.94 15.03
CA PRO A 176 14.34 9.21 16.39
C PRO A 176 15.83 8.87 16.59
N GLY A 177 16.48 8.07 15.77
CA GLY A 177 17.88 7.73 15.93
C GLY A 177 18.36 6.69 14.92
N PRO A 178 19.66 6.33 14.90
CA PRO A 178 20.22 5.50 13.84
C PRO A 178 19.97 4.00 14.01
N THR A 179 19.50 3.53 15.17
CA THR A 179 19.29 2.10 15.40
C THR A 179 17.83 1.68 15.25
N ILE A 180 17.60 0.42 14.93
CA ILE A 180 16.25 -0.15 14.89
C ILE A 180 15.55 0.01 16.25
N GLY A 181 16.27 -0.16 17.36
CA GLY A 181 15.75 0.03 18.71
C GLY A 181 15.32 1.47 19.02
N ASP A 182 15.91 2.47 18.39
CA ASP A 182 15.47 3.87 18.52
C ASP A 182 14.11 4.09 17.86
N ILE A 183 13.78 3.32 16.83
CA ILE A 183 12.48 3.39 16.15
C ILE A 183 11.45 2.57 16.94
N SER A 184 11.73 1.28 17.20
CA SER A 184 10.89 0.38 17.98
C SER A 184 11.65 -0.87 18.39
N THR A 185 11.60 -1.23 19.66
CA THR A 185 12.34 -2.37 20.21
C THR A 185 11.72 -3.72 19.88
N GLY A 186 12.55 -4.78 19.81
CA GLY A 186 12.10 -6.17 19.67
C GLY A 186 11.44 -6.50 18.32
N LYS A 187 11.75 -5.77 17.26
CA LYS A 187 11.15 -6.00 15.93
C LYS A 187 12.03 -6.90 15.06
N ASN A 188 11.36 -7.77 14.28
CA ASN A 188 11.99 -8.66 13.31
C ASN A 188 11.08 -8.82 12.07
N LEU A 189 11.61 -9.39 11.00
CA LEU A 189 10.86 -9.79 9.81
C LEU A 189 10.38 -11.24 9.90
N ASP A 190 11.17 -12.12 10.51
CA ASP A 190 10.91 -13.56 10.63
C ASP A 190 9.51 -13.85 11.18
N GLY A 191 9.13 -13.24 12.32
CA GLY A 191 7.81 -13.42 12.94
C GLY A 191 6.64 -12.74 12.21
N LYS A 192 6.90 -12.02 11.11
CA LYS A 192 5.88 -11.29 10.33
C LYS A 192 5.78 -11.70 8.87
N ILE A 193 6.62 -12.61 8.44
CA ILE A 193 6.55 -13.14 7.08
C ILE A 193 5.33 -14.04 6.91
N ALA A 194 4.68 -13.99 5.74
CA ALA A 194 3.56 -14.86 5.41
C ALA A 194 3.94 -16.34 5.58
N GLY A 195 3.04 -17.13 6.15
CA GLY A 195 3.25 -18.57 6.36
C GLY A 195 4.01 -18.95 7.63
N GLY A 196 4.42 -17.97 8.44
CA GLY A 196 5.04 -18.19 9.74
C GLY A 196 6.56 -18.10 9.75
N ASP A 197 7.11 -18.06 10.95
CA ASP A 197 8.53 -17.99 11.24
C ASP A 197 9.27 -19.33 10.96
N ARG A 198 10.59 -19.32 11.11
CA ARG A 198 11.45 -20.51 10.95
C ARG A 198 11.11 -21.62 11.94
N THR A 199 10.47 -21.32 13.06
CA THR A 199 10.08 -22.32 14.06
C THR A 199 8.74 -22.97 13.76
N GLY A 200 8.02 -22.50 12.76
CA GLY A 200 6.71 -23.00 12.39
C GLY A 200 5.64 -22.62 13.41
N THR A 201 5.80 -21.48 14.09
CA THR A 201 4.83 -20.98 15.08
C THR A 201 3.49 -20.73 14.42
N ALA A 202 2.46 -21.38 14.94
CA ALA A 202 1.13 -21.48 14.32
C ALA A 202 0.40 -20.12 14.11
N GLY A 203 0.80 -19.07 14.83
CA GLY A 203 0.14 -17.77 14.75
C GLY A 203 0.21 -17.09 13.38
N GLU A 204 1.30 -17.29 12.64
CA GLU A 204 1.57 -16.57 11.40
C GLU A 204 1.17 -17.34 10.13
N THR A 205 0.81 -18.63 10.24
CA THR A 205 0.39 -19.45 9.10
C THR A 205 -0.90 -18.98 8.45
N LYS A 206 -1.74 -18.28 9.19
CA LYS A 206 -2.98 -17.67 8.72
C LYS A 206 -2.79 -16.56 7.66
N LYS A 207 -1.53 -16.15 7.38
CA LYS A 207 -1.23 -15.20 6.31
C LYS A 207 -1.12 -15.86 4.93
N LEU A 208 -1.17 -17.19 4.85
CA LEU A 208 -1.28 -17.90 3.58
C LEU A 208 -2.75 -18.06 3.19
N LEU A 209 -3.00 -18.16 1.89
CA LEU A 209 -4.30 -18.51 1.34
C LEU A 209 -4.33 -19.99 0.93
N LYS A 210 -5.50 -20.61 0.99
CA LYS A 210 -5.74 -21.96 0.52
C LYS A 210 -5.83 -22.01 -1.01
N GLU A 211 -5.92 -23.22 -1.57
CA GLU A 211 -6.07 -23.42 -3.01
C GLU A 211 -7.31 -22.71 -3.60
N ASP A 212 -8.38 -22.59 -2.81
CA ASP A 212 -9.61 -21.90 -3.20
C ASP A 212 -9.58 -20.37 -2.97
N GLY A 213 -8.44 -19.83 -2.51
CA GLY A 213 -8.25 -18.42 -2.21
C GLY A 213 -8.73 -18.00 -0.82
N SER A 214 -9.42 -18.83 -0.06
CA SER A 214 -9.82 -18.51 1.30
C SER A 214 -8.63 -18.44 2.24
N ARG A 215 -8.76 -17.68 3.34
CA ARG A 215 -7.69 -17.56 4.34
C ARG A 215 -7.48 -18.86 5.10
N ALA A 216 -6.23 -19.23 5.31
CA ALA A 216 -5.89 -20.34 6.20
C ALA A 216 -6.26 -20.00 7.65
N ALA A 217 -6.92 -20.95 8.33
CA ALA A 217 -7.31 -20.81 9.73
C ALA A 217 -6.32 -21.50 10.69
N ALA A 218 -5.52 -22.43 10.17
CA ALA A 218 -4.56 -23.21 10.94
C ALA A 218 -3.26 -23.46 10.17
N ALA A 219 -2.22 -23.86 10.89
CA ALA A 219 -0.93 -24.23 10.32
C ALA A 219 -1.08 -25.35 9.28
N GLY A 220 -0.43 -25.19 8.13
CA GLY A 220 -0.39 -26.18 7.06
C GLY A 220 -1.63 -26.20 6.16
N GLU A 221 -2.61 -25.32 6.35
CA GLU A 221 -3.79 -25.21 5.48
C GLU A 221 -3.54 -24.37 4.23
N GLY A 222 -2.68 -23.34 4.31
CA GLY A 222 -2.36 -22.48 3.18
C GLY A 222 -1.26 -23.07 2.28
N GLU A 223 -1.14 -22.52 1.09
CA GLU A 223 -0.10 -22.90 0.13
C GLU A 223 0.81 -21.73 -0.23
N PHE A 224 2.07 -22.05 -0.49
CA PHE A 224 3.04 -21.17 -1.10
C PHE A 224 3.51 -21.78 -2.42
N PHE A 225 3.55 -21.00 -3.49
CA PHE A 225 3.88 -21.49 -4.84
C PHE A 225 4.65 -20.44 -5.65
N GLY A 226 5.10 -20.85 -6.83
CA GLY A 226 5.70 -19.94 -7.81
C GLY A 226 7.23 -19.91 -7.78
N TRP A 227 7.87 -20.73 -6.93
CA TRP A 227 9.31 -20.98 -6.93
C TRP A 227 9.58 -22.45 -6.65
N SER A 228 10.44 -23.09 -7.42
CA SER A 228 10.71 -24.53 -7.31
C SER A 228 12.16 -24.85 -6.93
N ASP A 229 13.14 -24.05 -7.34
CA ASP A 229 14.55 -24.32 -7.07
C ASP A 229 14.85 -24.22 -5.56
N GLY A 230 15.37 -25.30 -4.98
CA GLY A 230 15.64 -25.40 -3.55
C GLY A 230 14.41 -25.53 -2.66
N MET A 231 13.18 -25.55 -3.21
CA MET A 231 11.94 -25.66 -2.44
C MET A 231 11.33 -27.07 -2.49
N THR A 232 10.52 -27.36 -1.48
CA THR A 232 9.71 -28.59 -1.37
C THR A 232 8.24 -28.22 -1.25
N ALA A 233 7.34 -29.20 -1.34
CA ALA A 233 5.90 -28.98 -1.18
C ALA A 233 5.48 -28.40 0.19
N THR A 234 6.38 -28.48 1.18
CA THR A 234 6.14 -27.95 2.55
C THR A 234 6.93 -26.69 2.85
N SER A 235 7.65 -26.14 1.87
CA SER A 235 8.40 -24.90 2.05
C SER A 235 7.45 -23.72 2.19
N THR A 236 7.83 -22.78 3.02
CA THR A 236 7.10 -21.54 3.32
C THR A 236 7.89 -20.33 2.81
N PRO A 237 7.32 -19.14 2.77
CA PRO A 237 8.00 -17.92 2.35
C PRO A 237 9.35 -17.65 3.04
N ILE A 238 9.49 -17.95 4.33
CA ILE A 238 10.76 -17.76 5.04
C ILE A 238 11.86 -18.69 4.51
N ASN A 239 11.50 -19.92 4.10
CA ASN A 239 12.47 -20.83 3.50
C ASN A 239 13.02 -20.28 2.18
N LEU A 240 12.20 -19.56 1.41
CA LEU A 240 12.66 -18.92 0.18
C LEU A 240 13.61 -17.74 0.47
N VAL A 241 13.34 -16.94 1.48
CA VAL A 241 14.24 -15.86 1.92
C VAL A 241 15.59 -16.45 2.37
N ASP A 242 15.57 -17.49 3.19
CA ASP A 242 16.78 -18.19 3.64
C ASP A 242 17.56 -18.80 2.48
N TYR A 243 16.86 -19.39 1.49
CA TYR A 243 17.46 -19.91 0.26
C TYR A 243 18.18 -18.81 -0.54
N PHE A 244 17.54 -17.66 -0.74
CA PHE A 244 18.16 -16.54 -1.46
C PHE A 244 19.38 -15.96 -0.74
N ILE A 245 19.29 -15.83 0.60
CA ILE A 245 20.41 -15.38 1.43
C ILE A 245 21.59 -16.36 1.33
N ASP A 246 21.31 -17.68 1.39
CA ASP A 246 22.33 -18.71 1.30
C ASP A 246 23.01 -18.72 -0.08
N LYS A 247 22.22 -18.59 -1.15
CA LYS A 247 22.74 -18.47 -2.51
C LYS A 247 23.63 -17.25 -2.68
N LEU A 248 23.16 -16.04 -2.27
CA LEU A 248 23.96 -14.84 -2.39
C LEU A 248 25.26 -14.94 -1.57
N ALA A 249 25.20 -15.49 -0.35
CA ALA A 249 26.40 -15.70 0.46
C ALA A 249 27.38 -16.67 -0.20
N THR A 250 26.87 -17.71 -0.88
CA THR A 250 27.71 -18.66 -1.62
C THR A 250 28.40 -17.98 -2.79
N GLU A 251 27.63 -17.32 -3.67
CA GLU A 251 28.17 -16.64 -4.85
C GLU A 251 29.18 -15.54 -4.47
N ALA A 252 28.90 -14.73 -3.44
CA ALA A 252 29.80 -13.67 -2.99
C ALA A 252 31.13 -14.19 -2.42
N THR A 253 31.19 -15.43 -1.93
CA THR A 253 32.38 -15.96 -1.24
C THR A 253 33.16 -16.98 -2.05
N ASP A 254 32.60 -17.57 -3.12
CA ASP A 254 33.33 -18.51 -3.96
C ASP A 254 34.41 -17.82 -4.83
N GLY A 255 34.31 -16.51 -5.01
CA GLY A 255 35.32 -15.68 -5.70
C GLY A 255 35.37 -15.92 -7.22
N THR A 256 34.30 -16.48 -7.79
CA THR A 256 34.22 -16.79 -9.22
C THR A 256 33.35 -15.76 -9.93
N ASP A 257 33.97 -14.92 -10.75
CA ASP A 257 33.28 -14.00 -11.64
C ASP A 257 32.39 -14.76 -12.65
N VAL A 258 31.23 -14.22 -12.92
CA VAL A 258 30.33 -14.73 -13.96
C VAL A 258 30.88 -14.37 -15.34
N THR A 259 31.08 -15.38 -16.19
CA THR A 259 31.46 -15.15 -17.59
C THR A 259 30.23 -14.98 -18.46
N VAL A 260 30.08 -13.83 -19.07
CA VAL A 260 29.01 -13.45 -19.98
C VAL A 260 29.53 -13.36 -21.41
N GLN A 261 28.85 -14.03 -22.37
CA GLN A 261 29.17 -13.89 -23.79
C GLN A 261 28.48 -12.65 -24.34
N THR A 262 29.26 -11.70 -24.85
CA THR A 262 28.76 -10.44 -25.41
C THR A 262 29.14 -10.29 -26.89
N THR A 263 28.53 -9.31 -27.57
CA THR A 263 28.90 -8.98 -28.96
C THR A 263 30.37 -8.61 -29.13
N ALA A 264 31.06 -8.19 -28.06
CA ALA A 264 32.47 -7.88 -28.06
C ALA A 264 33.37 -9.08 -27.66
N GLY A 265 32.77 -10.23 -27.34
CA GLY A 265 33.41 -11.44 -26.85
C GLY A 265 33.08 -11.75 -25.39
N ALA A 266 33.77 -12.74 -24.81
CA ALA A 266 33.59 -13.09 -23.40
C ALA A 266 34.05 -11.95 -22.48
N ALA A 267 33.22 -11.61 -21.49
CA ALA A 267 33.50 -10.63 -20.47
C ALA A 267 33.09 -11.16 -19.09
N THR A 268 33.71 -10.66 -18.02
CA THR A 268 33.41 -11.06 -16.65
C THR A 268 32.56 -10.01 -15.96
N VAL A 269 31.65 -10.47 -15.09
CA VAL A 269 30.83 -9.67 -14.20
C VAL A 269 31.04 -10.18 -12.78
N SER A 270 31.51 -9.29 -11.89
CA SER A 270 31.68 -9.63 -10.48
C SER A 270 30.32 -9.79 -9.79
N VAL A 271 30.20 -10.75 -8.89
CA VAL A 271 28.97 -10.91 -8.07
C VAL A 271 28.66 -9.65 -7.27
N ALA A 272 29.69 -8.95 -6.78
CA ALA A 272 29.52 -7.68 -6.07
C ALA A 272 28.91 -6.57 -6.95
N ASP A 273 28.99 -6.67 -8.28
CA ASP A 273 28.47 -5.66 -9.22
C ASP A 273 26.96 -5.79 -9.48
N TYR A 274 26.35 -6.95 -9.20
CA TYR A 274 24.92 -7.16 -9.46
C TYR A 274 24.23 -8.10 -8.45
N GLU A 275 24.91 -8.51 -7.39
CA GLU A 275 24.42 -9.34 -6.26
C GLU A 275 23.69 -10.62 -6.71
N GLY A 276 24.24 -11.37 -7.65
CA GLY A 276 23.52 -12.47 -8.29
C GLY A 276 24.38 -13.63 -8.78
N ASP A 277 23.82 -14.49 -9.61
CA ASP A 277 24.43 -15.71 -10.14
C ASP A 277 24.51 -15.75 -11.68
N ALA A 278 25.19 -16.76 -12.22
CA ALA A 278 25.35 -16.97 -13.66
C ALA A 278 24.03 -17.21 -14.42
N HIS A 279 22.92 -17.42 -13.71
CA HIS A 279 21.60 -17.65 -14.29
C HIS A 279 20.76 -16.36 -14.41
N GLY A 280 21.35 -15.22 -14.17
CA GLY A 280 20.67 -13.91 -14.24
C GLY A 280 19.68 -13.68 -13.10
N ARG A 281 19.95 -14.21 -11.92
CA ARG A 281 19.19 -13.94 -10.70
C ARG A 281 19.91 -12.88 -9.89
N ASN A 282 19.26 -11.75 -9.64
CA ASN A 282 19.75 -10.74 -8.67
C ASN A 282 19.05 -11.00 -7.33
N TYR A 283 19.75 -11.64 -6.40
CA TYR A 283 19.19 -12.05 -5.11
C TYR A 283 18.80 -10.87 -4.21
N ARG A 284 19.49 -9.75 -4.29
CA ARG A 284 19.13 -8.53 -3.57
C ARG A 284 17.74 -8.03 -4.00
N GLN A 285 17.47 -7.99 -5.29
CA GLN A 285 16.17 -7.59 -5.81
C GLN A 285 15.07 -8.61 -5.46
N LEU A 286 15.35 -9.90 -5.63
CA LEU A 286 14.42 -10.96 -5.26
C LEU A 286 14.00 -10.85 -3.79
N ILE A 287 14.96 -10.75 -2.86
CA ILE A 287 14.70 -10.66 -1.41
C ILE A 287 13.89 -9.40 -1.09
N GLN A 288 14.32 -8.22 -1.56
CA GLN A 288 13.64 -6.96 -1.26
C GLN A 288 12.19 -6.97 -1.71
N LYS A 289 11.95 -7.32 -2.98
CA LYS A 289 10.60 -7.25 -3.56
C LYS A 289 9.69 -8.33 -2.98
N PHE A 290 10.25 -9.51 -2.70
CA PHE A 290 9.52 -10.57 -2.04
C PHE A 290 9.13 -10.19 -0.60
N LEU A 291 10.00 -9.55 0.18
CA LEU A 291 9.69 -9.08 1.53
C LEU A 291 8.62 -7.97 1.53
N LEU A 292 8.59 -7.09 0.52
CA LEU A 292 7.48 -6.13 0.37
C LEU A 292 6.13 -6.84 0.17
N GLY A 293 6.09 -7.97 -0.52
CA GLY A 293 4.89 -8.80 -0.66
C GLY A 293 4.58 -9.64 0.58
N SER A 294 5.56 -10.42 1.05
CA SER A 294 5.36 -11.43 2.08
C SER A 294 5.34 -10.87 3.52
N VAL A 295 5.78 -9.63 3.74
CA VAL A 295 5.67 -8.93 5.02
C VAL A 295 4.73 -7.75 4.89
N THR A 296 5.07 -6.70 4.12
CA THR A 296 4.30 -5.45 4.19
C THR A 296 2.88 -5.59 3.63
N LEU A 297 2.73 -6.10 2.41
CA LEU A 297 1.40 -6.33 1.82
C LEU A 297 0.61 -7.39 2.61
N SER A 298 1.24 -8.53 2.91
CA SER A 298 0.59 -9.63 3.63
C SER A 298 0.09 -9.21 5.00
N GLN A 299 0.90 -8.51 5.81
CA GLN A 299 0.48 -8.06 7.13
C GLN A 299 -0.65 -7.04 7.03
N ALA A 300 -0.53 -6.01 6.18
CA ALA A 300 -1.58 -5.01 6.03
C ALA A 300 -2.91 -5.66 5.60
N THR A 301 -2.89 -6.46 4.51
CA THR A 301 -4.13 -6.91 3.85
C THR A 301 -4.71 -8.19 4.40
N ASN A 302 -3.90 -9.10 4.95
CA ASN A 302 -4.33 -10.42 5.41
C ASN A 302 -4.27 -10.58 6.94
N ASP A 303 -3.90 -9.54 7.67
CA ASP A 303 -3.95 -9.49 9.12
C ASP A 303 -4.72 -8.26 9.61
N TYR A 304 -4.10 -7.10 9.62
CA TYR A 304 -4.61 -5.91 10.28
C TYR A 304 -5.91 -5.35 9.69
N LEU A 305 -6.03 -5.21 8.37
CA LEU A 305 -7.27 -4.77 7.73
C LEU A 305 -8.37 -5.84 7.70
N GLN A 306 -8.10 -7.06 8.23
CA GLN A 306 -9.08 -8.13 8.43
C GLN A 306 -9.50 -8.27 9.91
N ALA A 307 -9.17 -7.30 10.75
CA ALA A 307 -9.51 -7.30 12.16
C ALA A 307 -11.05 -7.24 12.38
N ASP A 308 -11.48 -7.72 13.54
CA ASP A 308 -12.89 -7.66 13.94
C ASP A 308 -13.22 -6.31 14.60
N PHE A 309 -13.22 -5.25 13.79
CA PHE A 309 -13.42 -3.87 14.25
C PHE A 309 -14.72 -3.69 15.05
N ALA A 310 -15.74 -4.51 14.81
CA ALA A 310 -17.00 -4.46 15.58
C ALA A 310 -16.78 -4.73 17.08
N ASN A 311 -15.75 -5.51 17.43
CA ASN A 311 -15.46 -5.92 18.80
C ASN A 311 -14.16 -5.33 19.37
N MET A 312 -13.53 -4.36 18.68
CA MET A 312 -12.20 -3.84 19.02
C MET A 312 -12.19 -2.35 19.38
N LEU A 313 -13.28 -1.83 19.96
CA LEU A 313 -13.38 -0.43 20.39
C LEU A 313 -12.79 -0.18 21.80
N GLY A 314 -12.43 -1.23 22.53
CA GLY A 314 -11.85 -1.11 23.86
C GLY A 314 -10.40 -0.62 23.82
N GLN A 315 -9.98 0.02 24.91
CA GLN A 315 -8.59 0.48 25.08
C GLN A 315 -7.59 -0.68 24.90
N GLU A 316 -6.57 -0.47 24.12
CA GLU A 316 -5.45 -1.41 23.96
C GLU A 316 -4.57 -1.40 25.20
N SER A 317 -4.80 -2.35 26.15
CA SER A 317 -4.06 -2.42 27.41
C SER A 317 -4.12 -1.08 28.18
N THR A 318 -3.01 -0.36 28.27
CA THR A 318 -2.89 0.95 28.92
C THR A 318 -2.49 2.05 27.95
N LYS A 319 -2.71 1.84 26.64
CA LYS A 319 -2.30 2.75 25.58
C LYS A 319 -3.33 3.86 25.32
N ALA A 320 -2.91 4.90 24.64
CA ALA A 320 -3.75 6.05 24.30
C ALA A 320 -4.61 5.81 23.06
N TYR A 321 -5.00 4.57 22.77
CA TYR A 321 -5.81 4.19 21.62
C TYR A 321 -6.62 2.91 21.87
N GLY A 322 -7.65 2.69 21.06
CA GLY A 322 -8.40 1.44 21.03
C GLY A 322 -7.69 0.36 20.21
N SER A 323 -8.00 -0.91 20.47
CA SER A 323 -7.36 -2.03 19.77
C SER A 323 -7.60 -2.00 18.26
N GLY A 324 -8.82 -1.63 17.81
CA GLY A 324 -9.13 -1.51 16.39
C GLY A 324 -8.42 -0.33 15.73
N GLU A 325 -8.28 0.79 16.44
CA GLU A 325 -7.48 1.94 16.00
C GLU A 325 -6.01 1.54 15.80
N HIS A 326 -5.47 0.74 16.71
CA HIS A 326 -4.10 0.25 16.64
C HIS A 326 -3.86 -0.68 15.45
N ASP A 327 -4.73 -1.67 15.23
CA ASP A 327 -4.63 -2.57 14.08
C ASP A 327 -4.72 -1.78 12.76
N TRP A 328 -5.60 -0.76 12.69
CA TRP A 328 -5.69 0.12 11.54
C TRP A 328 -4.39 0.91 11.29
N ASP A 329 -3.82 1.51 12.35
CA ASP A 329 -2.55 2.22 12.29
C ASP A 329 -1.39 1.29 11.87
N GLU A 330 -1.38 0.03 12.35
CA GLU A 330 -0.37 -0.95 11.94
C GLU A 330 -0.47 -1.28 10.44
N ALA A 331 -1.69 -1.37 9.88
CA ALA A 331 -1.88 -1.53 8.43
C ALA A 331 -1.34 -0.31 7.66
N PHE A 332 -1.63 0.91 8.12
CA PHE A 332 -1.09 2.14 7.55
C PHE A 332 0.45 2.17 7.60
N GLY A 333 1.06 1.76 8.72
CA GLY A 333 2.51 1.67 8.86
C GLY A 333 3.17 0.70 7.86
N TYR A 334 2.48 -0.39 7.48
CA TYR A 334 2.95 -1.28 6.42
C TYR A 334 2.70 -0.72 5.01
N TYR A 335 1.69 0.12 4.81
CA TYR A 335 1.56 0.90 3.57
C TYR A 335 2.76 1.84 3.41
N GLY A 336 3.20 2.48 4.49
CA GLY A 336 4.45 3.21 4.58
C GLY A 336 4.39 4.64 4.03
N ALA A 337 3.23 5.27 3.97
CA ALA A 337 3.10 6.65 3.53
C ALA A 337 3.54 7.65 4.62
N ALA A 338 4.06 8.80 4.20
CA ALA A 338 4.15 9.98 5.05
C ALA A 338 2.75 10.40 5.51
N ARG A 339 2.63 10.95 6.73
CA ARG A 339 1.31 11.34 7.27
C ARG A 339 0.61 12.44 6.48
N ASN A 340 1.35 13.24 5.74
CA ASN A 340 0.86 14.27 4.84
C ASN A 340 1.01 13.89 3.37
N ASN A 341 0.84 12.62 3.02
CA ASN A 341 1.09 12.11 1.67
C ASN A 341 0.28 12.84 0.59
N ASN A 342 -0.93 13.33 0.89
CA ASN A 342 -1.76 14.11 -0.05
C ASN A 342 -1.15 15.47 -0.42
N ASP A 343 -0.13 15.96 0.31
CA ASP A 343 0.60 17.18 -0.03
C ASP A 343 1.71 16.94 -1.07
N PHE A 344 2.10 15.68 -1.28
CA PHE A 344 3.11 15.29 -2.26
C PHE A 344 2.48 15.15 -3.66
N THR A 345 3.23 15.54 -4.69
CA THR A 345 2.96 15.04 -6.03
C THR A 345 3.48 13.62 -6.17
N ASP A 346 3.02 12.88 -7.20
CA ASP A 346 3.50 11.52 -7.46
C ASP A 346 5.01 11.47 -7.70
N ASP A 347 5.58 12.46 -8.38
CA ASP A 347 7.03 12.57 -8.56
C ASP A 347 7.77 12.75 -7.24
N GLU A 348 7.23 13.53 -6.31
CA GLU A 348 7.79 13.78 -4.99
C GLU A 348 7.71 12.54 -4.11
N ALA A 349 6.52 11.94 -3.99
CA ALA A 349 6.32 10.72 -3.21
C ALA A 349 7.15 9.55 -3.76
N ALA A 350 7.29 9.45 -5.10
CA ALA A 350 8.15 8.48 -5.77
C ALA A 350 9.66 8.71 -5.58
N GLY A 351 10.06 9.87 -5.07
CA GLY A 351 11.47 10.28 -4.99
C GLY A 351 12.13 10.50 -6.36
N LYS A 352 11.35 10.98 -7.34
CA LYS A 352 11.77 11.13 -8.75
C LYS A 352 11.88 12.58 -9.21
N GLY A 353 11.54 13.55 -8.38
CA GLY A 353 11.61 14.97 -8.70
C GLY A 353 10.62 15.79 -7.89
N GLY A 354 10.46 17.07 -8.24
CA GLY A 354 9.52 17.98 -7.60
C GLY A 354 10.18 19.09 -6.80
N ARG A 355 9.46 19.60 -5.81
CA ARG A 355 9.89 20.74 -4.96
C ARG A 355 11.14 20.40 -4.14
N ASP A 356 12.03 21.39 -3.93
CA ASP A 356 13.13 21.24 -2.98
C ASP A 356 12.57 20.96 -1.57
N GLY A 357 13.18 19.98 -0.87
CA GLY A 357 12.68 19.48 0.42
C GLY A 357 11.59 18.40 0.30
N TRP A 358 11.06 18.11 -0.92
CA TRP A 358 10.03 17.09 -1.16
C TRP A 358 10.47 15.99 -2.13
N LYS A 359 11.29 16.34 -3.09
CA LYS A 359 11.65 15.55 -4.28
C LYS A 359 12.32 14.19 -4.03
N ASN A 360 12.63 13.87 -2.79
CA ASN A 360 13.28 12.61 -2.40
C ASN A 360 12.34 11.66 -1.65
N GLY A 361 11.02 11.94 -1.63
CA GLY A 361 10.02 11.10 -0.97
C GLY A 361 9.80 11.42 0.51
N TYR A 362 10.34 12.54 1.01
CA TYR A 362 10.17 13.00 2.38
C TYR A 362 10.01 14.52 2.43
N ASN A 363 9.49 15.01 3.56
CA ASN A 363 9.40 16.44 3.85
C ASN A 363 9.43 16.67 5.36
N ASP A 364 10.22 17.63 5.82
CA ASP A 364 10.17 18.16 7.20
C ASP A 364 8.84 18.93 7.38
N ALA A 365 7.78 18.19 7.70
CA ALA A 365 6.42 18.73 7.75
C ALA A 365 6.18 19.61 8.99
N ASN A 366 6.93 19.37 10.06
CA ASN A 366 6.84 20.13 11.31
C ASN A 366 7.85 21.29 11.39
N ALA A 367 8.77 21.39 10.40
CA ALA A 367 9.81 22.41 10.30
C ALA A 367 10.79 22.44 11.50
N ASP A 368 11.11 21.27 12.07
CA ASP A 368 12.05 21.15 13.18
C ASP A 368 13.52 20.96 12.74
N GLY A 369 13.76 20.83 11.43
CA GLY A 369 15.08 20.63 10.83
C GLY A 369 15.57 19.21 10.83
N SER A 370 14.68 18.23 11.09
CA SER A 370 14.93 16.79 11.06
C SER A 370 13.91 16.09 10.17
N ILE A 371 14.15 14.84 9.80
CA ILE A 371 13.15 13.99 9.14
C ILE A 371 12.78 12.85 10.08
N ASP A 372 11.53 12.83 10.54
CA ASP A 372 11.01 11.71 11.31
C ASP A 372 10.54 10.59 10.36
N VAL A 373 11.34 9.51 10.32
CA VAL A 373 11.04 8.34 9.45
C VAL A 373 9.70 7.67 9.76
N ARG A 374 9.11 7.96 10.93
CA ARG A 374 7.81 7.39 11.34
C ARG A 374 6.62 8.14 10.76
N SER A 375 6.82 9.38 10.27
CA SER A 375 5.71 10.26 9.86
C SER A 375 5.96 11.09 8.61
N GLU A 376 7.22 11.32 8.21
CA GLU A 376 7.60 12.32 7.20
C GLU A 376 8.23 11.72 5.95
N PHE A 377 8.26 10.38 5.85
CA PHE A 377 8.90 9.66 4.76
C PHE A 377 7.96 8.65 4.10
N ASN A 378 7.94 8.61 2.76
CA ASN A 378 7.26 7.61 1.97
C ASN A 378 8.15 6.37 1.77
N LEU A 379 7.73 5.23 2.30
CA LEU A 379 8.44 3.96 2.30
C LEU A 379 7.68 2.89 1.48
N GLY A 380 8.33 1.83 1.14
CA GLY A 380 7.74 0.56 0.71
C GLY A 380 6.69 0.68 -0.39
N ILE A 381 5.45 0.29 -0.07
CA ILE A 381 4.36 0.20 -1.05
C ILE A 381 3.90 1.60 -1.48
N SER A 382 3.80 2.58 -0.59
CA SER A 382 3.36 3.93 -0.94
C SER A 382 4.26 4.57 -2.00
N GLN A 383 5.58 4.43 -1.86
CA GLN A 383 6.53 4.91 -2.85
C GLN A 383 6.38 4.18 -4.21
N ASN A 384 6.06 2.88 -4.20
CA ASN A 384 5.83 2.12 -5.44
C ASN A 384 4.50 2.52 -6.10
N CYS A 385 3.44 2.84 -5.33
CA CYS A 385 2.20 3.41 -5.85
C CYS A 385 2.50 4.69 -6.62
N ALA A 386 3.11 5.68 -5.99
CA ALA A 386 3.45 6.95 -6.60
C ALA A 386 4.32 6.78 -7.87
N LYS A 387 5.27 5.81 -7.89
CA LYS A 387 6.06 5.49 -9.10
C LYS A 387 5.20 5.04 -10.28
N ARG A 388 4.05 4.42 -10.04
CA ARG A 388 3.14 3.96 -11.10
C ARG A 388 2.12 5.03 -11.48
N ASP A 389 1.60 5.76 -10.49
CA ASP A 389 0.60 6.82 -10.68
C ASP A 389 1.14 7.98 -11.53
N ARG A 390 2.43 8.30 -11.44
CA ARG A 390 3.08 9.33 -12.24
C ARG A 390 3.09 9.09 -13.77
N LYS A 391 2.60 7.92 -14.25
CA LYS A 391 2.56 7.63 -15.69
C LYS A 391 1.42 8.40 -16.34
N ASP A 392 1.79 9.34 -17.18
CA ASP A 392 0.94 10.18 -18.01
C ASP A 392 1.08 9.72 -19.47
N LEU A 393 -0.02 9.41 -20.14
CA LEU A 393 -0.03 8.90 -21.52
C LEU A 393 -0.31 10.00 -22.55
N ASP A 394 -0.99 11.06 -22.17
CA ASP A 394 -1.46 12.10 -23.06
C ASP A 394 -0.83 13.49 -22.83
N ASP A 395 0.16 13.54 -21.92
CA ASP A 395 0.92 14.75 -21.55
C ASP A 395 0.04 15.88 -20.99
N ASP A 396 -1.06 15.55 -20.31
CA ASP A 396 -1.95 16.53 -19.68
C ASP A 396 -1.49 16.95 -18.29
N GLY A 397 -0.46 16.29 -17.76
CA GLY A 397 0.13 16.54 -16.45
C GLY A 397 -0.56 15.76 -15.31
N VAL A 398 -1.46 14.82 -15.63
CA VAL A 398 -2.15 13.96 -14.68
C VAL A 398 -1.80 12.50 -14.98
N GLY A 399 -1.49 11.72 -13.95
CA GLY A 399 -1.25 10.29 -14.11
C GLY A 399 -2.54 9.51 -14.42
N GLU A 400 -2.37 8.39 -15.13
CA GLU A 400 -3.51 7.53 -15.55
C GLU A 400 -4.17 6.77 -14.40
N THR A 401 -3.53 6.72 -13.24
CA THR A 401 -4.03 6.08 -12.03
C THR A 401 -3.78 6.97 -10.81
N ASN A 402 -4.50 6.71 -9.74
CA ASN A 402 -4.37 7.45 -8.49
C ASN A 402 -4.40 6.50 -7.28
N MET A 403 -3.72 5.36 -7.41
CA MET A 403 -3.70 4.28 -6.43
C MET A 403 -3.12 4.72 -5.08
N SER A 404 -2.15 5.63 -5.12
CA SER A 404 -1.54 6.22 -3.93
C SER A 404 -2.58 6.97 -3.10
N LYS A 405 -3.35 7.83 -3.77
CA LYS A 405 -4.40 8.62 -3.13
C LYS A 405 -5.57 7.74 -2.68
N GLU A 406 -6.01 6.78 -3.51
CA GLU A 406 -7.07 5.82 -3.15
C GLU A 406 -6.75 5.09 -1.83
N ALA A 407 -5.51 4.60 -1.68
CA ALA A 407 -5.09 3.94 -0.46
C ALA A 407 -5.03 4.91 0.72
N PHE A 408 -4.44 6.09 0.54
CA PHE A 408 -4.21 7.05 1.61
C PHE A 408 -5.52 7.63 2.15
N ASP A 409 -6.44 8.03 1.27
CA ASP A 409 -7.76 8.55 1.67
C ASP A 409 -8.58 7.48 2.40
N ALA A 410 -8.53 6.23 1.92
CA ALA A 410 -9.19 5.12 2.60
C ALA A 410 -8.62 4.89 4.01
N PHE A 411 -7.31 5.01 4.20
CA PHE A 411 -6.70 4.93 5.53
C PHE A 411 -7.15 6.08 6.44
N ILE A 412 -7.24 7.30 5.93
CA ILE A 412 -7.72 8.46 6.72
C ILE A 412 -9.16 8.24 7.14
N LEU A 413 -10.06 7.96 6.20
CA LEU A 413 -11.48 7.84 6.46
C LEU A 413 -11.81 6.69 7.41
N GLY A 414 -11.26 5.51 7.16
CA GLY A 414 -11.48 4.36 8.04
C GLY A 414 -10.97 4.60 9.47
N ARG A 415 -9.83 5.30 9.63
CA ARG A 415 -9.28 5.67 10.94
C ARG A 415 -10.17 6.68 11.67
N HIS A 416 -10.71 7.66 10.92
CA HIS A 416 -11.63 8.66 11.45
C HIS A 416 -12.89 7.99 12.03
N VAL A 417 -13.57 7.17 11.22
CA VAL A 417 -14.78 6.43 11.65
C VAL A 417 -14.52 5.51 12.84
N LEU A 418 -13.34 4.86 12.90
CA LEU A 418 -12.95 4.06 14.06
C LEU A 418 -12.74 4.91 15.32
N SER A 419 -12.16 6.12 15.18
CA SER A 419 -12.00 7.03 16.31
C SER A 419 -13.37 7.46 16.86
N ASP A 420 -14.30 7.82 15.98
CA ASP A 420 -15.65 8.24 16.38
C ASP A 420 -16.41 7.12 17.08
N ALA A 421 -16.34 5.90 16.52
CA ALA A 421 -16.93 4.72 17.15
C ALA A 421 -16.29 4.41 18.52
N THR A 422 -14.96 4.53 18.63
CA THR A 422 -14.21 4.34 19.89
C THR A 422 -14.60 5.39 20.93
N ASN A 423 -14.72 6.66 20.52
CA ASN A 423 -15.16 7.77 21.38
C ASN A 423 -16.60 7.58 21.86
N ALA A 424 -17.49 7.09 20.99
CA ALA A 424 -18.87 6.76 21.33
C ALA A 424 -19.00 5.49 22.18
N GLY A 425 -17.97 4.63 22.21
CA GLY A 425 -18.00 3.31 22.86
C GLY A 425 -18.89 2.28 22.16
N ALA A 426 -19.31 2.56 20.92
CA ALA A 426 -20.12 1.68 20.09
C ALA A 426 -19.90 2.03 18.61
N ILE A 427 -19.96 1.03 17.73
CA ILE A 427 -19.95 1.19 16.28
C ILE A 427 -21.33 0.85 15.73
N THR A 428 -21.88 1.70 14.88
CA THR A 428 -23.13 1.41 14.17
C THR A 428 -22.90 0.46 13.00
N ASP A 429 -23.95 -0.16 12.48
CA ASP A 429 -23.87 -0.99 11.27
C ASP A 429 -23.38 -0.16 10.05
N ALA A 430 -23.79 1.09 9.96
CA ALA A 430 -23.34 2.02 8.91
C ALA A 430 -21.84 2.31 9.01
N GLN A 431 -21.34 2.72 10.17
CA GLN A 431 -19.93 2.95 10.41
C GLN A 431 -19.08 1.70 10.15
N LEU A 432 -19.56 0.53 10.61
CA LEU A 432 -18.84 -0.74 10.36
C LEU A 432 -18.79 -1.07 8.86
N ALA A 433 -19.85 -0.76 8.11
CA ALA A 433 -19.86 -0.92 6.66
C ALA A 433 -18.83 0.01 6.00
N VAL A 434 -18.72 1.28 6.45
CA VAL A 434 -17.69 2.22 5.97
C VAL A 434 -16.30 1.70 6.29
N VAL A 435 -15.99 1.35 7.54
CA VAL A 435 -14.67 0.80 7.94
C VAL A 435 -14.30 -0.41 7.09
N SER A 436 -15.25 -1.34 6.88
CA SER A 436 -15.02 -2.54 6.06
C SER A 436 -14.77 -2.20 4.59
N ALA A 437 -15.49 -1.21 4.04
CA ALA A 437 -15.29 -0.75 2.68
C ALA A 437 -13.93 -0.08 2.52
N GLN A 438 -13.53 0.80 3.45
CA GLN A 438 -12.24 1.49 3.41
C GLN A 438 -11.07 0.51 3.58
N ALA A 439 -11.19 -0.51 4.44
CA ALA A 439 -10.22 -1.59 4.55
C ALA A 439 -10.01 -2.31 3.21
N ALA A 440 -11.11 -2.61 2.50
CA ALA A 440 -11.04 -3.24 1.19
C ALA A 440 -10.46 -2.32 0.12
N ILE A 441 -10.79 -1.02 0.12
CA ILE A 441 -10.23 -0.02 -0.81
C ILE A 441 -8.72 0.10 -0.60
N ALA A 442 -8.27 0.34 0.63
CA ALA A 442 -6.86 0.45 0.98
C ALA A 442 -6.07 -0.82 0.57
N GLY A 443 -6.57 -2.00 0.95
CA GLY A 443 -5.91 -3.26 0.64
C GLY A 443 -5.83 -3.56 -0.86
N LYS A 444 -6.91 -3.29 -1.62
CA LYS A 444 -6.93 -3.46 -3.07
C LYS A 444 -6.01 -2.46 -3.78
N ALA A 445 -5.99 -1.20 -3.36
CA ALA A 445 -5.12 -0.18 -3.92
C ALA A 445 -3.65 -0.54 -3.70
N MET A 446 -3.26 -0.95 -2.48
CA MET A 446 -1.90 -1.43 -2.17
C MET A 446 -1.48 -2.59 -3.09
N GLU A 447 -2.34 -3.59 -3.27
CA GLU A 447 -2.03 -4.73 -4.14
C GLU A 447 -1.98 -4.34 -5.61
N LYS A 448 -2.88 -3.46 -6.05
CA LYS A 448 -2.91 -2.92 -7.41
C LYS A 448 -1.58 -2.21 -7.76
N CYS A 449 -0.99 -1.47 -6.81
CA CYS A 449 0.35 -0.88 -6.97
C CYS A 449 1.44 -1.94 -7.19
N VAL A 450 1.38 -3.04 -6.43
CA VAL A 450 2.32 -4.16 -6.60
C VAL A 450 2.15 -4.78 -7.98
N ALA A 451 0.92 -5.04 -8.42
CA ALA A 451 0.61 -5.61 -9.74
C ALA A 451 1.07 -4.69 -10.88
N ALA A 452 0.81 -3.38 -10.79
CA ALA A 452 1.30 -2.38 -11.75
C ALA A 452 2.84 -2.38 -11.83
N THR A 453 3.51 -2.58 -10.69
CA THR A 453 4.97 -2.69 -10.64
C THR A 453 5.48 -3.98 -11.28
N VAL A 454 4.75 -5.10 -11.14
CA VAL A 454 5.05 -6.34 -11.90
C VAL A 454 4.93 -6.11 -13.39
N VAL A 455 3.85 -5.45 -13.84
CA VAL A 455 3.63 -5.11 -15.26
C VAL A 455 4.78 -4.26 -15.82
N HIS A 456 5.22 -3.26 -15.07
CA HIS A 456 6.38 -2.44 -15.44
C HIS A 456 7.64 -3.28 -15.64
N TYR A 457 7.99 -4.15 -14.70
CA TYR A 457 9.19 -4.96 -14.82
C TYR A 457 9.06 -6.11 -15.84
N ILE A 458 7.85 -6.52 -16.21
CA ILE A 458 7.65 -7.36 -17.40
C ILE A 458 8.11 -6.60 -18.65
N ASN A 459 7.72 -5.32 -18.79
CA ASN A 459 8.13 -4.51 -19.95
C ASN A 459 9.64 -4.29 -20.00
N ASP A 460 10.26 -3.98 -18.85
CA ASP A 460 11.71 -3.79 -18.76
C ASP A 460 12.45 -5.08 -19.12
N THR A 461 12.02 -6.24 -18.58
CA THR A 461 12.61 -7.56 -18.92
C THR A 461 12.47 -7.87 -20.42
N ILE A 462 11.32 -7.59 -21.03
CA ILE A 462 11.13 -7.75 -22.48
C ILE A 462 12.04 -6.80 -23.27
N GLY A 463 12.24 -5.58 -22.77
CA GLY A 463 13.14 -4.58 -23.34
C GLY A 463 14.59 -5.04 -23.32
N ASP A 464 15.08 -5.54 -22.19
CA ASP A 464 16.43 -6.07 -22.05
C ASP A 464 16.70 -7.24 -23.01
N MET A 465 15.69 -8.13 -23.14
CA MET A 465 15.77 -9.25 -24.08
C MET A 465 15.72 -8.82 -25.55
N ALA A 466 15.23 -7.62 -25.87
CA ALA A 466 15.26 -7.08 -27.23
C ALA A 466 16.67 -6.67 -27.66
N ASP A 467 17.57 -6.43 -26.71
CA ASP A 467 18.97 -6.10 -26.97
C ASP A 467 19.86 -7.34 -27.21
N PHE A 468 19.31 -8.56 -27.08
CA PHE A 468 20.07 -9.80 -27.33
C PHE A 468 20.37 -9.99 -28.82
N ASP A 469 21.57 -10.45 -29.14
CA ASP A 469 21.83 -11.17 -30.38
C ASP A 469 21.59 -12.68 -30.16
N ALA A 470 20.32 -13.05 -30.11
CA ALA A 470 19.93 -14.44 -29.86
C ALA A 470 20.34 -15.40 -31.00
N THR A 471 20.66 -14.89 -32.21
CA THR A 471 21.19 -15.70 -33.32
C THR A 471 22.59 -16.17 -33.03
N ASN A 472 23.41 -15.32 -32.41
CA ASN A 472 24.77 -15.63 -32.00
C ASN A 472 24.85 -16.05 -30.51
N SER A 473 23.73 -16.09 -29.79
CA SER A 473 23.63 -16.48 -28.38
C SER A 473 24.44 -15.57 -27.45
N VAL A 474 24.41 -14.27 -27.68
CA VAL A 474 25.20 -13.30 -26.92
C VAL A 474 24.37 -12.12 -26.44
N PHE A 475 24.72 -11.55 -25.30
CA PHE A 475 24.24 -10.28 -24.81
C PHE A 475 24.85 -9.12 -25.62
N LYS A 476 24.19 -7.98 -25.64
CA LYS A 476 24.74 -6.75 -26.18
C LYS A 476 26.08 -6.39 -25.52
N ASP A 477 26.07 -6.33 -24.19
CA ASP A 477 27.19 -6.09 -23.31
C ASP A 477 26.91 -6.61 -21.89
N THR A 478 27.82 -6.39 -20.94
CA THR A 478 27.64 -6.80 -19.53
C THR A 478 26.57 -6.01 -18.81
N SER A 479 26.27 -4.76 -19.22
CA SER A 479 25.17 -3.97 -18.63
C SER A 479 23.83 -4.59 -18.97
N ASN A 480 23.63 -5.04 -20.21
CA ASN A 480 22.42 -5.73 -20.64
C ASN A 480 22.15 -7.02 -19.83
N PHE A 481 23.21 -7.78 -19.49
CA PHE A 481 23.08 -8.94 -18.59
C PHE A 481 22.64 -8.51 -17.18
N LYS A 482 23.28 -7.47 -16.62
CA LYS A 482 22.97 -6.95 -15.27
C LYS A 482 21.56 -6.35 -15.21
N ASP A 483 21.15 -5.63 -16.23
CA ASP A 483 19.81 -5.03 -16.32
C ASP A 483 18.74 -6.11 -16.40
N LEU A 484 18.94 -7.14 -17.25
CA LEU A 484 18.05 -8.30 -17.30
C LEU A 484 17.92 -8.99 -15.93
N ALA A 485 19.07 -9.28 -15.29
CA ALA A 485 19.09 -9.94 -13.98
C ALA A 485 18.32 -9.11 -12.93
N LYS A 486 18.50 -7.80 -12.95
CA LYS A 486 17.81 -6.86 -12.06
C LYS A 486 16.31 -6.84 -12.34
N HIS A 487 15.89 -6.51 -13.56
CA HIS A 487 14.48 -6.31 -13.87
C HIS A 487 13.66 -7.59 -13.76
N TRP A 488 14.23 -8.73 -14.20
CA TRP A 488 13.58 -10.01 -13.99
C TRP A 488 13.39 -10.35 -12.51
N SER A 489 14.39 -10.10 -11.69
CA SER A 489 14.33 -10.40 -10.25
C SER A 489 13.36 -9.47 -9.52
N GLU A 490 13.26 -8.20 -9.92
CA GLU A 490 12.24 -7.27 -9.43
C GLU A 490 10.83 -7.72 -9.83
N MET A 491 10.62 -8.10 -11.10
CA MET A 491 9.38 -8.69 -11.61
C MET A 491 8.95 -9.88 -10.77
N LYS A 492 9.84 -10.89 -10.65
CA LYS A 492 9.54 -12.14 -9.96
C LYS A 492 9.31 -11.93 -8.47
N GLY A 493 10.13 -11.11 -7.80
CA GLY A 493 10.00 -10.82 -6.38
C GLY A 493 8.66 -10.20 -6.02
N PHE A 494 8.20 -9.20 -6.78
CA PHE A 494 6.88 -8.61 -6.61
C PHE A 494 5.74 -9.58 -6.98
N ALA A 495 5.86 -10.31 -8.08
CA ALA A 495 4.83 -11.24 -8.53
C ALA A 495 4.54 -12.35 -7.51
N LEU A 496 5.57 -12.86 -6.82
CA LEU A 496 5.40 -13.80 -5.71
C LEU A 496 4.57 -13.22 -4.56
N GLY A 497 4.54 -11.90 -4.38
CA GLY A 497 3.74 -11.21 -3.36
C GLY A 497 2.23 -11.24 -3.61
N LEU A 498 1.78 -11.35 -4.87
CA LEU A 498 0.36 -11.29 -5.25
C LEU A 498 -0.49 -12.48 -4.73
N GLN A 499 0.13 -13.48 -4.12
CA GLN A 499 -0.57 -14.63 -3.55
C GLN A 499 -1.01 -14.44 -2.10
N PHE A 500 -0.69 -13.31 -1.44
CA PHE A 500 -0.87 -13.16 0.01
C PHE A 500 -2.08 -12.32 0.42
N SER A 501 -2.65 -11.50 -0.47
CA SER A 501 -3.81 -10.66 -0.16
C SER A 501 -5.13 -11.41 -0.38
N PRO A 502 -6.06 -11.43 0.60
CA PRO A 502 -7.37 -12.03 0.42
C PRO A 502 -8.30 -11.22 -0.50
N TRP A 503 -7.95 -9.97 -0.80
CA TRP A 503 -8.67 -9.12 -1.78
C TRP A 503 -8.11 -9.21 -3.19
N SER A 504 -7.07 -10.03 -3.40
CA SER A 504 -6.52 -10.28 -4.71
C SER A 504 -7.61 -10.78 -5.68
N PRO A 505 -7.68 -10.29 -6.92
CA PRO A 505 -8.51 -10.91 -7.94
C PRO A 505 -8.17 -12.39 -8.12
N PHE A 506 -6.93 -12.80 -7.85
CA PHE A 506 -6.48 -14.19 -7.88
C PHE A 506 -6.85 -14.99 -6.63
N ALA A 507 -7.45 -14.36 -5.60
CA ALA A 507 -8.00 -15.04 -4.42
C ALA A 507 -9.51 -15.31 -4.55
N ALA A 508 -10.17 -14.93 -5.64
CA ALA A 508 -11.61 -15.07 -5.81
C ALA A 508 -12.06 -16.53 -5.82
N ASP A 509 -11.32 -17.40 -6.49
CA ASP A 509 -11.57 -18.84 -6.56
C ASP A 509 -10.32 -19.58 -7.07
N LYS A 510 -10.42 -20.92 -7.12
CA LYS A 510 -9.34 -21.79 -7.63
C LYS A 510 -8.94 -21.45 -9.08
N THR A 511 -9.90 -21.08 -9.95
CA THR A 511 -9.61 -20.79 -11.36
C THR A 511 -8.75 -19.55 -11.48
N GLU A 512 -9.08 -18.50 -10.74
CA GLU A 512 -8.31 -17.26 -10.70
C GLU A 512 -6.93 -17.51 -10.07
N ARG A 513 -6.86 -18.32 -9.00
CA ARG A 513 -5.60 -18.68 -8.35
C ARG A 513 -4.68 -19.49 -9.30
N ASP A 514 -5.22 -20.37 -10.12
CA ASP A 514 -4.47 -21.12 -11.14
C ASP A 514 -3.90 -20.20 -12.23
N LYS A 515 -4.53 -19.04 -12.53
CA LYS A 515 -3.95 -18.02 -13.42
C LYS A 515 -2.67 -17.42 -12.83
N LEU A 516 -2.67 -17.10 -11.54
CA LEU A 516 -1.45 -16.60 -10.87
C LEU A 516 -0.35 -17.66 -10.86
N LYS A 517 -0.70 -18.94 -10.59
CA LYS A 517 0.26 -20.05 -10.70
C LYS A 517 0.87 -20.14 -12.09
N THR A 518 0.05 -19.95 -13.14
CA THR A 518 0.51 -19.93 -14.53
C THR A 518 1.46 -18.76 -14.79
N ILE A 519 1.11 -17.54 -14.37
CA ILE A 519 1.98 -16.35 -14.49
C ILE A 519 3.34 -16.62 -13.85
N LEU A 520 3.36 -17.11 -12.61
CA LEU A 520 4.60 -17.38 -11.88
C LEU A 520 5.42 -18.53 -12.50
N SER A 521 4.74 -19.56 -13.02
CA SER A 521 5.38 -20.65 -13.75
C SER A 521 5.98 -20.19 -15.09
N ASP A 522 5.27 -19.32 -15.82
CA ASP A 522 5.76 -18.76 -17.08
C ASP A 522 6.97 -17.86 -16.89
N MET A 523 7.04 -17.12 -15.77
CA MET A 523 8.23 -16.35 -15.38
C MET A 523 9.43 -17.27 -15.10
N GLY A 524 9.19 -18.50 -14.60
CA GLY A 524 10.23 -19.46 -14.20
C GLY A 524 10.98 -19.07 -12.92
N ASP A 525 12.09 -19.75 -12.65
CA ASP A 525 13.00 -19.50 -11.51
C ASP A 525 14.31 -18.81 -11.94
N GLY A 526 14.31 -18.19 -13.09
CA GLY A 526 15.37 -17.39 -13.69
C GLY A 526 14.90 -16.80 -15.03
N PRO A 527 15.51 -15.73 -15.56
CA PRO A 527 15.23 -15.23 -16.89
C PRO A 527 15.68 -16.24 -17.95
N VAL A 528 15.16 -16.11 -19.18
CA VAL A 528 15.78 -16.74 -20.34
C VAL A 528 16.95 -15.88 -20.79
N LEU A 529 18.15 -16.46 -20.82
CA LEU A 529 19.39 -15.80 -21.19
C LEU A 529 19.56 -15.72 -22.72
N ALA A 530 20.55 -14.99 -23.18
CA ALA A 530 20.81 -14.78 -24.61
C ALA A 530 21.11 -16.09 -25.38
N ASP A 531 21.59 -17.12 -24.69
CA ASP A 531 21.81 -18.47 -25.24
C ASP A 531 20.54 -19.36 -25.20
N GLY A 532 19.42 -18.80 -24.75
CA GLY A 532 18.15 -19.50 -24.62
C GLY A 532 18.02 -20.38 -23.38
N SER A 533 19.04 -20.49 -22.55
CA SER A 533 18.95 -21.24 -21.28
C SER A 533 18.10 -20.51 -20.25
N GLN A 534 17.44 -21.25 -19.34
CA GLN A 534 16.67 -20.70 -18.24
C GLN A 534 16.99 -21.47 -16.96
N ALA A 535 17.38 -20.78 -15.89
CA ALA A 535 17.73 -21.37 -14.60
C ALA A 535 18.71 -22.56 -14.71
N GLY A 536 19.69 -22.47 -15.61
CA GLY A 536 20.69 -23.52 -15.87
C GLY A 536 20.21 -24.64 -16.78
N ILE A 537 18.97 -24.60 -17.26
CA ILE A 537 18.42 -25.60 -18.20
C ILE A 537 18.60 -25.08 -19.62
N ALA A 538 19.30 -25.86 -20.47
CA ALA A 538 19.53 -25.51 -21.87
C ALA A 538 18.20 -25.41 -22.65
N ALA A 539 18.17 -24.54 -23.65
CA ALA A 539 17.04 -24.39 -24.56
C ALA A 539 16.72 -25.72 -25.29
N THR A 540 15.42 -25.96 -25.48
CA THR A 540 14.95 -26.96 -26.44
C THR A 540 14.74 -26.25 -27.77
N GLY A 541 15.63 -26.46 -28.74
CA GLY A 541 15.66 -25.73 -30.02
C GLY A 541 16.75 -24.64 -30.05
N THR A 542 16.55 -23.62 -30.85
CA THR A 542 17.50 -22.51 -30.95
C THR A 542 17.30 -21.49 -29.82
N ALA A 543 18.35 -20.75 -29.49
CA ALA A 543 18.28 -19.63 -28.52
C ALA A 543 17.22 -18.60 -28.94
N ALA A 544 17.16 -18.25 -30.22
CA ALA A 544 16.19 -17.30 -30.73
C ALA A 544 14.72 -17.77 -30.55
N GLU A 545 14.45 -19.05 -30.75
CA GLU A 545 13.11 -19.64 -30.50
C GLU A 545 12.77 -19.61 -29.01
N ALA A 546 13.71 -19.94 -28.11
CA ALA A 546 13.51 -19.92 -26.67
C ALA A 546 13.24 -18.49 -26.17
N VAL A 547 14.03 -17.51 -26.60
CA VAL A 547 13.86 -16.09 -26.28
C VAL A 547 12.50 -15.58 -26.76
N ALA A 548 12.11 -15.87 -28.01
CA ALA A 548 10.81 -15.45 -28.56
C ALA A 548 9.63 -16.07 -27.81
N ALA A 549 9.72 -17.37 -27.48
CA ALA A 549 8.70 -18.08 -26.72
C ALA A 549 8.53 -17.49 -25.31
N TYR A 550 9.64 -17.15 -24.65
CA TYR A 550 9.60 -16.56 -23.31
C TYR A 550 9.01 -15.13 -23.32
N LYS A 551 9.36 -14.29 -24.31
CA LYS A 551 8.73 -12.99 -24.49
C LYS A 551 7.21 -13.11 -24.64
N THR A 552 6.72 -14.07 -25.43
CA THR A 552 5.27 -14.34 -25.57
C THR A 552 4.62 -14.74 -24.24
N LYS A 553 5.30 -15.53 -23.40
CA LYS A 553 4.81 -15.87 -22.05
C LYS A 553 4.71 -14.63 -21.16
N LEU A 554 5.71 -13.76 -21.16
CA LEU A 554 5.71 -12.53 -20.39
C LEU A 554 4.62 -11.55 -20.88
N GLU A 555 4.41 -11.43 -22.19
CA GLU A 555 3.31 -10.63 -22.77
C GLU A 555 1.94 -11.18 -22.34
N SER A 556 1.76 -12.51 -22.31
CA SER A 556 0.54 -13.15 -21.82
C SER A 556 0.32 -12.89 -20.32
N ALA A 557 1.38 -12.98 -19.51
CA ALA A 557 1.34 -12.65 -18.09
C ALA A 557 0.93 -11.20 -17.87
N ARG A 558 1.50 -10.25 -18.62
CA ARG A 558 1.13 -8.83 -18.59
C ARG A 558 -0.36 -8.61 -18.92
N ALA A 559 -0.86 -9.22 -19.98
CA ALA A 559 -2.27 -9.12 -20.37
C ALA A 559 -3.22 -9.69 -19.30
N THR A 560 -2.83 -10.82 -18.68
CA THR A 560 -3.61 -11.43 -17.60
C THR A 560 -3.66 -10.51 -16.37
N LEU A 561 -2.52 -9.93 -15.97
CA LEU A 561 -2.45 -8.95 -14.89
C LEU A 561 -3.26 -7.69 -15.21
N ALA A 562 -3.12 -7.13 -16.42
CA ALA A 562 -3.87 -5.96 -16.84
C ALA A 562 -5.38 -6.18 -16.74
N THR A 563 -5.86 -7.33 -17.23
CA THR A 563 -7.27 -7.71 -17.13
C THR A 563 -7.73 -7.86 -15.68
N ALA A 564 -6.95 -8.55 -14.86
CA ALA A 564 -7.31 -8.84 -13.47
C ALA A 564 -7.42 -7.58 -12.60
N TYR A 565 -6.54 -6.60 -12.82
CA TYR A 565 -6.51 -5.35 -12.04
C TYR A 565 -7.17 -4.15 -12.73
N GLY A 566 -7.74 -4.35 -13.92
CA GLY A 566 -8.46 -3.31 -14.66
C GLY A 566 -7.56 -2.22 -15.24
N PHE A 567 -6.32 -2.54 -15.60
CA PHE A 567 -5.44 -1.63 -16.32
C PHE A 567 -5.78 -1.63 -17.82
N SER A 568 -5.76 -0.47 -18.47
CA SER A 568 -5.89 -0.42 -19.92
C SER A 568 -4.66 -1.05 -20.60
N ASP A 569 -4.85 -1.63 -21.79
CA ASP A 569 -3.73 -2.20 -22.56
C ASP A 569 -2.67 -1.15 -22.87
N ALA A 570 -3.10 0.10 -23.14
CA ALA A 570 -2.19 1.22 -23.41
C ALA A 570 -1.31 1.53 -22.20
N LEU A 571 -1.91 1.60 -21.00
CA LEU A 571 -1.20 1.88 -19.77
C LEU A 571 -0.27 0.73 -19.40
N ALA A 572 -0.76 -0.52 -19.47
CA ALA A 572 0.05 -1.71 -19.19
C ALA A 572 1.26 -1.85 -20.14
N ALA A 573 1.15 -1.39 -21.37
CA ALA A 573 2.27 -1.38 -22.32
C ALA A 573 3.24 -0.21 -22.11
N ALA A 574 2.80 0.85 -21.44
CA ALA A 574 3.57 2.09 -21.28
C ALA A 574 4.29 2.22 -19.95
N TRP A 575 3.92 1.45 -18.93
CA TRP A 575 4.63 1.40 -17.64
C TRP A 575 6.09 0.93 -17.72
#